data_8d798ec21b5fcbf7be579dec365c67de
#
_entry.id   8d798ec21b5fcbf7be579dec365c67de
#
_cell.length_a   1.000
_cell.length_b   1.000
_cell.length_c   1.000
_cell.angle_alpha   90.00
_cell.angle_beta   90.00
_cell.angle_gamma   90.00
#
_symmetry.space_group_name_H-M   'P 1'
#
loop_
_entity.id
_entity.type
_entity.pdbx_description
1 polymer ?
#
loop_
_entity_poly.entity_id
_entity_poly.type
_entity_poly.pdbx_seq_one_letter_code
_entity_poly.pdbx_strand_id
1 'polypeptide(L)'
;MAGYRKNSNDGPSAEDKALDLFAEMMIERIETISKDWSKPWITEGSLGWPKNLSGREYNGMNALMLLLHCEKNGYKIPRFCTFDCVQRLNKPTEKQAKEGVELPRVAVNRGEKSFPVMLTTFTCIHKETKEKIKYDDYKRLSDEEKKMYNVYPKMQVFRVFNVSQTNLQEARPELWNKLANGDAVKLDESEKMSFEPMDVMIRDNRWICPIKPMHQDKAYFSITKNEIVVPEKAQFKDGESYY
;
A
#
# COMPACT_ATOMS: atom_id res chain seq x y z
N MET A 1 24.20 6.75 -26.39
CA MET A 1 22.79 6.30 -26.19
C MET A 1 22.61 4.99 -26.94
N ALA A 2 22.61 3.85 -26.20
CA ALA A 2 22.35 2.55 -26.80
C ALA A 2 20.82 2.35 -26.81
N GLY A 3 20.22 2.48 -28.00
CA GLY A 3 18.79 2.22 -28.18
C GLY A 3 18.48 0.76 -27.95
N TYR A 4 17.59 0.50 -27.02
CA TYR A 4 16.99 -0.80 -26.78
C TYR A 4 16.14 -1.15 -28.00
N ARG A 5 16.63 -2.02 -28.90
CA ARG A 5 15.81 -2.54 -29.99
C ARG A 5 14.83 -3.53 -29.41
N LYS A 6 13.55 -3.15 -29.29
CA LYS A 6 12.44 -4.06 -29.08
C LYS A 6 12.35 -5.00 -30.28
N ASN A 7 12.48 -6.29 -30.06
CA ASN A 7 12.13 -7.29 -31.08
C ASN A 7 10.64 -7.20 -31.36
N SER A 8 10.28 -6.96 -32.60
CA SER A 8 8.92 -6.62 -33.06
C SER A 8 7.93 -7.80 -33.10
N ASN A 9 8.24 -8.95 -32.47
CA ASN A 9 7.39 -10.14 -32.50
C ASN A 9 6.92 -10.66 -31.13
N ASP A 10 7.29 -10.01 -30.01
CA ASP A 10 6.79 -10.39 -28.70
C ASP A 10 5.60 -9.50 -28.31
N GLY A 11 4.50 -10.12 -27.88
CA GLY A 11 3.37 -9.41 -27.30
C GLY A 11 3.76 -8.55 -26.10
N PRO A 12 2.84 -7.76 -25.52
CA PRO A 12 3.15 -6.83 -24.43
C PRO A 12 3.79 -7.56 -23.23
N SER A 13 4.86 -6.98 -22.69
CA SER A 13 5.58 -7.54 -21.55
C SER A 13 4.69 -7.62 -20.29
N ALA A 14 5.16 -8.32 -19.25
CA ALA A 14 4.42 -8.37 -17.98
C ALA A 14 4.31 -6.99 -17.34
N GLU A 15 5.33 -6.14 -17.54
CA GLU A 15 5.38 -4.76 -17.11
C GLU A 15 4.37 -3.90 -17.87
N ASP A 16 4.31 -4.02 -19.22
CA ASP A 16 3.33 -3.30 -20.05
C ASP A 16 1.89 -3.66 -19.61
N LYS A 17 1.59 -4.95 -19.46
CA LYS A 17 0.27 -5.42 -18.99
C LYS A 17 -0.10 -4.92 -17.59
N ALA A 18 0.87 -4.79 -16.68
CA ALA A 18 0.62 -4.25 -15.35
C ALA A 18 0.36 -2.74 -15.41
N LEU A 19 1.08 -2.01 -16.25
CA LEU A 19 0.87 -0.57 -16.46
C LEU A 19 -0.49 -0.29 -17.12
N ASP A 20 -0.87 -1.07 -18.13
CA ASP A 20 -2.18 -0.97 -18.79
C ASP A 20 -3.31 -1.20 -17.78
N LEU A 21 -3.22 -2.26 -16.98
CA LEU A 21 -4.20 -2.52 -15.91
C LEU A 21 -4.29 -1.37 -14.91
N PHE A 22 -3.15 -0.78 -14.51
CA PHE A 22 -3.13 0.34 -13.59
C PHE A 22 -3.75 1.60 -14.23
N ALA A 23 -3.47 1.85 -15.50
CA ALA A 23 -4.08 2.95 -16.25
C ALA A 23 -5.61 2.76 -16.34
N GLU A 24 -6.09 1.57 -16.70
CA GLU A 24 -7.51 1.25 -16.74
C GLU A 24 -8.19 1.47 -15.38
N MET A 25 -7.61 0.99 -14.29
CA MET A 25 -8.14 1.19 -12.95
C MET A 25 -8.19 2.65 -12.55
N MET A 26 -7.18 3.45 -12.92
CA MET A 26 -7.16 4.88 -12.65
C MET A 26 -8.21 5.63 -13.48
N ILE A 27 -8.38 5.29 -14.76
CA ILE A 27 -9.42 5.86 -15.62
C ILE A 27 -10.80 5.55 -15.04
N GLU A 28 -11.08 4.27 -14.74
CA GLU A 28 -12.33 3.82 -14.11
C GLU A 28 -12.61 4.61 -12.81
N ARG A 29 -11.57 4.84 -12.00
CA ARG A 29 -11.70 5.61 -10.77
C ARG A 29 -11.97 7.08 -11.03
N ILE A 30 -11.27 7.71 -11.98
CA ILE A 30 -11.48 9.12 -12.36
C ILE A 30 -12.89 9.33 -12.89
N GLU A 31 -13.40 8.43 -13.72
CA GLU A 31 -14.77 8.50 -14.25
C GLU A 31 -15.84 8.34 -13.16
N THR A 32 -15.55 7.56 -12.11
CA THR A 32 -16.44 7.36 -10.97
C THR A 32 -16.31 8.45 -9.89
N ILE A 33 -15.17 9.15 -9.84
CA ILE A 33 -14.81 10.16 -8.83
C ILE A 33 -15.68 11.41 -8.87
N SER A 34 -16.41 11.68 -9.97
CA SER A 34 -17.34 12.81 -10.00
C SER A 34 -18.36 12.79 -8.84
N LYS A 35 -18.45 11.68 -8.11
CA LYS A 35 -19.35 11.50 -6.96
C LYS A 35 -18.64 11.27 -5.63
N ASP A 36 -17.39 10.75 -5.61
CA ASP A 36 -16.69 10.39 -4.38
C ASP A 36 -15.18 10.64 -4.48
N TRP A 37 -14.76 11.88 -4.35
CA TRP A 37 -13.35 12.21 -4.16
C TRP A 37 -12.76 11.45 -2.96
N SER A 38 -11.54 10.89 -3.09
CA SER A 38 -10.85 10.23 -1.99
C SER A 38 -10.65 11.20 -0.83
N LYS A 39 -11.20 10.84 0.31
CA LYS A 39 -11.14 11.65 1.52
C LYS A 39 -9.76 11.51 2.16
N PRO A 40 -9.05 12.60 2.48
CA PRO A 40 -7.77 12.52 3.19
C PRO A 40 -7.93 12.12 4.67
N TRP A 41 -9.17 11.99 5.14
CA TRP A 41 -9.48 11.56 6.51
C TRP A 41 -10.04 10.14 6.55
N ILE A 42 -9.87 9.50 7.69
CA ILE A 42 -10.30 8.14 7.94
C ILE A 42 -11.71 8.17 8.54
N THR A 43 -12.63 7.44 7.93
CA THR A 43 -13.95 7.15 8.50
C THR A 43 -13.94 5.77 9.13
N GLU A 44 -14.86 5.53 10.07
CA GLU A 44 -15.06 4.21 10.66
C GLU A 44 -15.34 3.18 9.55
N GLY A 45 -14.55 2.09 9.54
CA GLY A 45 -14.61 1.07 8.49
C GLY A 45 -13.75 1.34 7.25
N SER A 46 -12.93 2.42 7.22
CA SER A 46 -11.95 2.62 6.16
C SER A 46 -10.90 1.49 6.15
N LEU A 47 -10.43 1.14 4.94
CA LEU A 47 -9.36 0.17 4.80
C LEU A 47 -8.07 0.74 5.41
N GLY A 48 -7.34 -0.08 6.17
CA GLY A 48 -5.99 0.24 6.61
C GLY A 48 -4.99 0.25 5.44
N TRP A 49 -3.76 0.67 5.71
CA TRP A 49 -2.71 0.70 4.69
C TRP A 49 -2.36 -0.71 4.18
N PRO A 50 -2.17 -0.91 2.86
CA PRO A 50 -1.89 -2.22 2.30
C PRO A 50 -0.50 -2.71 2.72
N LYS A 51 -0.43 -3.91 3.27
CA LYS A 51 0.80 -4.54 3.77
C LYS A 51 0.92 -5.97 3.27
N ASN A 52 2.14 -6.49 3.24
CA ASN A 52 2.35 -7.92 3.07
C ASN A 52 2.10 -8.69 4.38
N LEU A 53 2.17 -10.02 4.35
CA LEU A 53 1.94 -10.84 5.56
C LEU A 53 2.95 -10.57 6.68
N SER A 54 4.17 -10.14 6.35
CA SER A 54 5.19 -9.78 7.36
C SER A 54 5.02 -8.37 7.93
N GLY A 55 3.98 -7.63 7.52
CA GLY A 55 3.69 -6.29 8.00
C GLY A 55 4.40 -5.16 7.23
N ARG A 56 5.23 -5.48 6.21
CA ARG A 56 5.86 -4.45 5.39
C ARG A 56 4.82 -3.77 4.49
N GLU A 57 4.82 -2.45 4.52
CA GLU A 57 3.91 -1.61 3.75
C GLU A 57 4.26 -1.58 2.27
N TYR A 58 3.23 -1.52 1.44
CA TYR A 58 3.35 -1.15 0.04
C TYR A 58 3.31 0.37 -0.08
N ASN A 59 4.09 0.92 -1.02
CA ASN A 59 4.22 2.36 -1.20
C ASN A 59 3.91 2.79 -2.64
N GLY A 60 3.65 4.09 -2.80
CA GLY A 60 3.43 4.71 -4.09
C GLY A 60 2.28 4.07 -4.88
N MET A 61 2.48 3.89 -6.18
CA MET A 61 1.47 3.33 -7.09
C MET A 61 0.97 1.96 -6.64
N ASN A 62 1.84 1.09 -6.10
CA ASN A 62 1.41 -0.22 -5.61
C ASN A 62 0.39 -0.11 -4.48
N ALA A 63 0.60 0.80 -3.53
CA ALA A 63 -0.33 0.98 -2.42
C ALA A 63 -1.69 1.46 -2.93
N LEU A 64 -1.70 2.47 -3.81
CA LEU A 64 -2.92 2.99 -4.41
C LEU A 64 -3.69 1.90 -5.17
N MET A 65 -3.00 1.16 -6.04
CA MET A 65 -3.64 0.11 -6.84
C MET A 65 -4.18 -1.03 -5.99
N LEU A 66 -3.48 -1.41 -4.91
CA LEU A 66 -3.94 -2.44 -3.99
C LEU A 66 -5.15 -1.99 -3.16
N LEU A 67 -5.24 -0.71 -2.79
CA LEU A 67 -6.43 -0.14 -2.15
C LEU A 67 -7.64 -0.16 -3.09
N LEU A 68 -7.47 0.31 -4.33
CA LEU A 68 -8.51 0.25 -5.36
C LEU A 68 -8.94 -1.20 -5.66
N HIS A 69 -7.97 -2.13 -5.66
CA HIS A 69 -8.27 -3.56 -5.82
C HIS A 69 -9.08 -4.12 -4.64
N CYS A 70 -8.77 -3.70 -3.40
CA CYS A 70 -9.58 -4.06 -2.24
C CYS A 70 -11.00 -3.52 -2.35
N GLU A 71 -11.14 -2.25 -2.69
CA GLU A 71 -12.44 -1.58 -2.85
C GLU A 71 -13.29 -2.27 -3.90
N LYS A 72 -12.74 -2.50 -5.10
CA LYS A 72 -13.42 -3.15 -6.23
C LYS A 72 -13.93 -4.56 -5.90
N ASN A 73 -13.18 -5.31 -5.06
CA ASN A 73 -13.51 -6.69 -4.71
C ASN A 73 -14.14 -6.84 -3.31
N GLY A 74 -14.35 -5.75 -2.58
CA GLY A 74 -14.94 -5.77 -1.23
C GLY A 74 -14.05 -6.42 -0.17
N TYR A 75 -12.72 -6.47 -0.37
CA TYR A 75 -11.80 -7.03 0.61
C TYR A 75 -11.66 -6.11 1.82
N LYS A 76 -11.95 -6.65 3.00
CA LYS A 76 -11.92 -5.90 4.27
C LYS A 76 -10.52 -5.79 4.87
N ILE A 77 -9.64 -6.73 4.56
CA ILE A 77 -8.28 -6.83 5.12
C ILE A 77 -7.28 -6.52 4.01
N PRO A 78 -6.59 -5.36 4.02
CA PRO A 78 -5.63 -4.98 2.99
C PRO A 78 -4.27 -5.67 3.20
N ARG A 79 -4.29 -6.99 3.31
CA ARG A 79 -3.11 -7.86 3.44
C ARG A 79 -2.93 -8.68 2.18
N PHE A 80 -1.68 -8.71 1.71
CA PHE A 80 -1.34 -9.36 0.45
C PHE A 80 -0.18 -10.33 0.62
N CYS A 81 -0.22 -11.40 -0.14
CA CYS A 81 0.81 -12.44 -0.13
C CYS A 81 1.10 -12.92 -1.54
N THR A 82 2.34 -13.32 -1.79
CA THR A 82 2.70 -14.08 -2.99
C THR A 82 2.31 -15.54 -2.80
N PHE A 83 2.21 -16.28 -3.90
CA PHE A 83 1.98 -17.73 -3.85
C PHE A 83 3.03 -18.44 -2.99
N ASP A 84 4.30 -18.04 -3.09
CA ASP A 84 5.38 -18.59 -2.27
C ASP A 84 5.18 -18.32 -0.77
N CYS A 85 4.62 -17.16 -0.41
CA CYS A 85 4.26 -16.88 0.97
C CYS A 85 3.20 -17.83 1.49
N VAL A 86 2.16 -18.12 0.68
CA VAL A 86 1.13 -19.10 1.02
C VAL A 86 1.75 -20.49 1.22
N GLN A 87 2.66 -20.90 0.33
CA GLN A 87 3.36 -22.18 0.47
C GLN A 87 4.23 -22.25 1.75
N ARG A 88 4.87 -21.14 2.13
CA ARG A 88 5.67 -21.08 3.37
C ARG A 88 4.82 -21.23 4.64
N LEU A 89 3.57 -20.76 4.64
CA LEU A 89 2.66 -20.98 5.77
C LEU A 89 2.34 -22.47 6.03
N ASN A 90 2.57 -23.32 5.05
CA ASN A 90 2.38 -24.77 5.16
C ASN A 90 3.62 -25.50 5.70
N LYS A 91 4.76 -24.80 5.85
CA LYS A 91 5.94 -25.41 6.46
C LYS A 91 5.78 -25.39 7.97
N PRO A 92 5.89 -26.52 8.66
CA PRO A 92 5.83 -26.54 10.11
C PRO A 92 7.01 -25.76 10.71
N THR A 93 6.76 -25.04 11.77
CA THR A 93 7.85 -24.47 12.59
C THR A 93 8.59 -25.59 13.30
N GLU A 94 9.83 -25.35 13.76
CA GLU A 94 10.61 -26.34 14.50
C GLU A 94 9.85 -26.92 15.72
N LYS A 95 9.07 -26.08 16.40
CA LYS A 95 8.23 -26.49 17.53
C LYS A 95 7.11 -27.43 17.08
N GLN A 96 6.39 -27.07 16.03
CA GLN A 96 5.30 -27.88 15.46
C GLN A 96 5.80 -29.20 14.88
N ALA A 97 6.99 -29.20 14.25
CA ALA A 97 7.61 -30.42 13.75
C ALA A 97 7.98 -31.40 14.90
N LYS A 98 8.43 -30.86 16.04
CA LYS A 98 8.74 -31.66 17.23
C LYS A 98 7.49 -32.23 17.95
N GLU A 99 6.40 -31.46 17.93
CA GLU A 99 5.13 -31.81 18.56
C GLU A 99 4.22 -32.68 17.67
N GLY A 100 4.61 -32.92 16.40
CA GLY A 100 3.82 -33.72 15.44
C GLY A 100 2.47 -33.11 15.08
N VAL A 101 2.32 -31.77 15.18
CA VAL A 101 1.06 -31.10 14.93
C VAL A 101 0.85 -30.96 13.43
N GLU A 102 -0.14 -31.66 12.88
CA GLU A 102 -0.62 -31.43 11.51
C GLU A 102 -1.54 -30.22 11.47
N LEU A 103 -1.13 -29.22 10.67
CA LEU A 103 -1.93 -28.02 10.44
C LEU A 103 -2.69 -28.10 9.11
N PRO A 104 -3.96 -27.65 9.05
CA PRO A 104 -4.70 -27.56 7.79
C PRO A 104 -3.91 -26.80 6.73
N ARG A 105 -3.94 -27.26 5.50
CA ARG A 105 -3.20 -26.64 4.41
C ARG A 105 -3.81 -25.29 4.02
N VAL A 106 -2.98 -24.24 3.99
CA VAL A 106 -3.34 -22.95 3.43
C VAL A 106 -3.13 -22.97 1.91
N ALA A 107 -4.12 -22.51 1.17
CA ALA A 107 -4.09 -22.46 -0.29
C ALA A 107 -4.84 -21.21 -0.80
N VAL A 108 -4.51 -20.79 -2.01
CA VAL A 108 -5.32 -19.84 -2.76
C VAL A 108 -6.58 -20.55 -3.25
N ASN A 109 -7.72 -19.91 -3.12
CA ASN A 109 -9.01 -20.48 -3.52
C ASN A 109 -9.05 -20.69 -5.03
N ARG A 110 -9.76 -21.73 -5.46
CA ARG A 110 -9.83 -22.08 -6.87
C ARG A 110 -10.51 -20.97 -7.68
N GLY A 111 -9.88 -20.58 -8.79
CA GLY A 111 -10.40 -19.55 -9.69
C GLY A 111 -9.96 -18.12 -9.36
N GLU A 112 -9.33 -17.90 -8.21
CA GLU A 112 -8.83 -16.59 -7.82
C GLU A 112 -7.69 -16.12 -8.73
N LYS A 113 -7.70 -14.81 -9.03
CA LYS A 113 -6.69 -14.17 -9.89
C LYS A 113 -5.76 -13.31 -9.06
N SER A 114 -4.47 -13.47 -9.30
CA SER A 114 -3.44 -12.65 -8.67
C SER A 114 -3.44 -11.23 -9.24
N PHE A 115 -3.08 -10.27 -8.40
CA PHE A 115 -2.91 -8.87 -8.77
C PHE A 115 -1.42 -8.54 -8.96
N PRO A 116 -1.03 -7.76 -10.01
CA PRO A 116 0.36 -7.38 -10.22
C PRO A 116 0.77 -6.25 -9.27
N VAL A 117 1.99 -6.32 -8.74
CA VAL A 117 2.68 -5.21 -8.07
C VAL A 117 4.04 -5.04 -8.71
N MET A 118 4.49 -3.81 -8.88
CA MET A 118 5.74 -3.47 -9.54
C MET A 118 6.80 -3.07 -8.52
N LEU A 119 7.99 -3.64 -8.65
CA LEU A 119 9.14 -3.31 -7.83
C LEU A 119 10.32 -2.95 -8.73
N THR A 120 10.89 -1.77 -8.52
CA THR A 120 12.16 -1.42 -9.16
C THR A 120 13.30 -2.08 -8.39
N THR A 121 14.00 -2.98 -9.04
CA THR A 121 15.25 -3.58 -8.56
C THR A 121 16.43 -2.90 -9.25
N PHE A 122 17.60 -2.98 -8.63
CA PHE A 122 18.80 -2.36 -9.17
C PHE A 122 19.90 -3.42 -9.33
N THR A 123 20.52 -3.44 -10.51
CA THR A 123 21.68 -4.25 -10.76
C THR A 123 22.92 -3.34 -10.73
N CYS A 124 23.81 -3.55 -9.76
CA CYS A 124 25.04 -2.79 -9.60
C CYS A 124 26.20 -3.58 -10.19
N ILE A 125 26.88 -3.01 -11.18
CA ILE A 125 27.98 -3.66 -11.92
C ILE A 125 29.22 -2.79 -11.82
N HIS A 126 30.32 -3.34 -11.32
CA HIS A 126 31.60 -2.65 -11.29
C HIS A 126 32.08 -2.31 -12.71
N LYS A 127 32.57 -1.09 -12.93
CA LYS A 127 32.90 -0.59 -14.27
C LYS A 127 34.04 -1.38 -14.94
N GLU A 128 35.03 -1.78 -14.15
CA GLU A 128 36.22 -2.45 -14.64
C GLU A 128 36.09 -3.97 -14.54
N THR A 129 35.88 -4.52 -13.35
CA THR A 129 35.87 -5.96 -13.10
C THR A 129 34.62 -6.66 -13.61
N LYS A 130 33.53 -5.89 -13.94
CA LYS A 130 32.21 -6.41 -14.33
C LYS A 130 31.53 -7.28 -13.27
N GLU A 131 32.05 -7.32 -12.06
CA GLU A 131 31.41 -7.99 -10.93
C GLU A 131 30.09 -7.33 -10.56
N LYS A 132 29.13 -8.16 -10.16
CA LYS A 132 27.81 -7.72 -9.71
C LYS A 132 27.72 -7.81 -8.20
N ILE A 133 27.23 -6.73 -7.57
CA ILE A 133 26.92 -6.72 -6.13
C ILE A 133 25.42 -6.47 -5.92
N LYS A 134 24.94 -6.88 -4.76
CA LYS A 134 23.57 -6.58 -4.36
C LYS A 134 23.41 -5.09 -4.12
N TYR A 135 22.22 -4.56 -4.41
CA TYR A 135 21.94 -3.13 -4.19
C TYR A 135 22.08 -2.70 -2.73
N ASP A 136 21.77 -3.59 -1.78
CA ASP A 136 21.93 -3.32 -0.37
C ASP A 136 23.42 -3.19 0.04
N ASP A 137 24.31 -3.96 -0.58
CA ASP A 137 25.74 -3.85 -0.38
C ASP A 137 26.25 -2.55 -1.03
N TYR A 138 25.80 -2.23 -2.25
CA TYR A 138 26.11 -0.97 -2.92
C TYR A 138 25.70 0.25 -2.07
N LYS A 139 24.53 0.23 -1.40
CA LYS A 139 24.11 1.35 -0.54
C LYS A 139 25.06 1.62 0.61
N ARG A 140 25.78 0.61 1.10
CA ARG A 140 26.74 0.69 2.22
C ARG A 140 28.11 1.19 1.81
N LEU A 141 28.42 1.24 0.52
CA LEU A 141 29.67 1.75 -0.01
C LEU A 141 29.81 3.24 0.24
N SER A 142 31.06 3.72 0.33
CA SER A 142 31.39 5.14 0.33
C SER A 142 31.00 5.80 -1.01
N ASP A 143 30.91 7.13 -1.02
CA ASP A 143 30.56 7.85 -2.25
C ASP A 143 31.64 7.72 -3.34
N GLU A 144 32.91 7.49 -2.95
CA GLU A 144 34.01 7.24 -3.86
C GLU A 144 33.90 5.86 -4.49
N GLU A 145 33.63 4.83 -3.69
CA GLU A 145 33.43 3.47 -4.18
C GLU A 145 32.18 3.35 -5.07
N LYS A 146 31.09 4.05 -4.73
CA LYS A 146 29.87 4.09 -5.56
C LYS A 146 30.15 4.58 -6.98
N LYS A 147 31.12 5.48 -7.18
CA LYS A 147 31.50 5.97 -8.51
C LYS A 147 32.09 4.88 -9.40
N MET A 148 32.59 3.79 -8.83
CA MET A 148 33.14 2.65 -9.55
C MET A 148 32.08 1.71 -10.11
N TYR A 149 30.82 1.90 -9.75
CA TYR A 149 29.73 1.07 -10.20
C TYR A 149 28.78 1.78 -11.17
N ASN A 150 28.25 1.01 -12.12
CA ASN A 150 27.07 1.41 -12.88
C ASN A 150 25.86 0.76 -12.26
N VAL A 151 24.79 1.56 -12.02
CA VAL A 151 23.54 1.11 -11.44
C VAL A 151 22.45 1.13 -12.50
N TYR A 152 21.91 -0.05 -12.80
CA TYR A 152 20.87 -0.21 -13.78
C TYR A 152 19.54 -0.53 -13.09
N PRO A 153 18.56 0.36 -13.16
CA PRO A 153 17.22 0.07 -12.67
C PRO A 153 16.56 -0.98 -13.57
N LYS A 154 15.89 -1.94 -12.95
CA LYS A 154 15.07 -2.95 -13.63
C LYS A 154 13.73 -3.05 -12.94
N MET A 155 12.66 -2.80 -13.67
CA MET A 155 11.31 -3.04 -13.18
C MET A 155 11.02 -4.55 -13.20
N GLN A 156 10.40 -5.04 -12.13
CA GLN A 156 9.94 -6.43 -12.01
C GLN A 156 8.50 -6.45 -11.53
N VAL A 157 7.71 -7.33 -12.11
CA VAL A 157 6.32 -7.55 -11.72
C VAL A 157 6.23 -8.78 -10.84
N PHE A 158 5.67 -8.61 -9.64
CA PHE A 158 5.33 -9.70 -8.74
C PHE A 158 3.82 -9.89 -8.73
N ARG A 159 3.38 -11.11 -8.48
CA ARG A 159 1.98 -11.47 -8.39
C ARG A 159 1.61 -11.71 -6.94
N VAL A 160 0.58 -10.97 -6.46
CA VAL A 160 0.10 -11.09 -5.10
C VAL A 160 -1.39 -11.44 -5.07
N PHE A 161 -1.81 -12.05 -3.98
CA PHE A 161 -3.20 -12.35 -3.67
C PHE A 161 -3.57 -11.61 -2.39
N ASN A 162 -4.78 -11.11 -2.29
CA ASN A 162 -5.31 -10.68 -1.00
C ASN A 162 -5.54 -11.92 -0.12
N VAL A 163 -5.38 -11.79 1.19
CA VAL A 163 -5.61 -12.92 2.13
C VAL A 163 -7.03 -13.45 2.05
N SER A 164 -8.02 -12.63 1.67
CA SER A 164 -9.40 -13.04 1.44
C SER A 164 -9.57 -13.97 0.23
N GLN A 165 -8.58 -14.03 -0.66
CA GLN A 165 -8.55 -14.97 -1.79
C GLN A 165 -7.96 -16.34 -1.40
N THR A 166 -7.75 -16.58 -0.11
CA THR A 166 -7.20 -17.82 0.42
C THR A 166 -8.14 -18.40 1.47
N ASN A 167 -7.96 -19.68 1.80
CA ASN A 167 -8.66 -20.34 2.92
C ASN A 167 -7.98 -20.04 4.27
N LEU A 168 -7.24 -18.92 4.39
CA LEU A 168 -6.47 -18.59 5.60
C LEU A 168 -7.35 -18.47 6.84
N GLN A 169 -8.57 -17.95 6.69
CA GLN A 169 -9.51 -17.80 7.80
C GLN A 169 -9.85 -19.14 8.46
N GLU A 170 -10.03 -20.16 7.64
CA GLU A 170 -10.36 -21.51 8.12
C GLU A 170 -9.11 -22.27 8.58
N ALA A 171 -8.04 -22.19 7.81
CA ALA A 171 -6.82 -22.95 8.06
C ALA A 171 -5.96 -22.37 9.21
N ARG A 172 -6.03 -21.05 9.47
CA ARG A 172 -5.24 -20.32 10.48
C ARG A 172 -6.06 -19.20 11.09
N PRO A 173 -7.12 -19.49 11.87
CA PRO A 173 -8.03 -18.47 12.41
C PRO A 173 -7.32 -17.46 13.33
N GLU A 174 -6.32 -17.87 14.09
CA GLU A 174 -5.54 -16.96 14.93
C GLU A 174 -4.76 -15.93 14.10
N LEU A 175 -4.10 -16.38 13.02
CA LEU A 175 -3.39 -15.50 12.13
C LEU A 175 -4.36 -14.55 11.41
N TRP A 176 -5.50 -15.08 10.96
CA TRP A 176 -6.54 -14.27 10.33
C TRP A 176 -7.03 -13.16 11.26
N ASN A 177 -7.38 -13.51 12.50
CA ASN A 177 -7.84 -12.54 13.51
C ASN A 177 -6.79 -11.50 13.82
N LYS A 178 -5.50 -11.89 13.88
CA LYS A 178 -4.39 -10.94 14.06
C LYS A 178 -4.30 -9.96 12.90
N LEU A 179 -4.43 -10.43 11.65
CA LEU A 179 -4.39 -9.58 10.47
C LEU A 179 -5.60 -8.65 10.39
N ALA A 180 -6.77 -9.14 10.74
CA ALA A 180 -8.01 -8.37 10.74
C ALA A 180 -8.02 -7.28 11.83
N ASN A 181 -7.57 -7.61 13.04
CA ASN A 181 -7.58 -6.68 14.17
C ASN A 181 -6.39 -5.73 14.21
N GLY A 182 -5.26 -6.13 13.60
CA GLY A 182 -4.04 -5.32 13.56
C GLY A 182 -4.09 -4.13 12.62
N ASP A 183 -5.04 -4.10 11.71
CA ASP A 183 -5.22 -3.01 10.73
C ASP A 183 -6.47 -2.15 11.02
N ALA A 184 -7.19 -2.40 12.11
CA ALA A 184 -8.16 -1.44 12.61
C ALA A 184 -7.41 -0.15 12.96
N VAL A 185 -7.65 0.90 12.19
CA VAL A 185 -7.12 2.22 12.50
C VAL A 185 -7.76 2.65 13.81
N LYS A 186 -7.03 2.47 14.90
CA LYS A 186 -7.38 3.09 16.18
C LYS A 186 -7.02 4.56 16.02
N LEU A 187 -8.00 5.41 16.08
CA LEU A 187 -7.80 6.86 16.19
C LEU A 187 -7.23 7.11 17.59
N ASP A 188 -5.91 7.02 17.73
CA ASP A 188 -5.22 7.33 18.99
C ASP A 188 -5.01 8.84 19.05
N GLU A 189 -5.56 9.45 20.10
CA GLU A 189 -5.41 10.88 20.33
C GLU A 189 -3.96 11.29 20.64
N SER A 190 -3.15 10.36 21.14
CA SER A 190 -1.74 10.61 21.51
C SER A 190 -0.80 10.78 20.32
N GLU A 191 -1.16 10.25 19.15
CA GLU A 191 -0.33 10.32 17.91
C GLU A 191 -0.69 11.50 17.01
N LYS A 192 -1.59 12.36 17.43
CA LYS A 192 -2.02 13.51 16.63
C LYS A 192 -0.94 14.59 16.63
N MET A 193 -0.45 14.90 15.46
CA MET A 193 0.42 16.06 15.28
C MET A 193 -0.33 17.32 15.71
N SER A 194 0.29 18.14 16.57
CA SER A 194 -0.20 19.47 16.96
C SER A 194 0.60 20.52 16.21
N PHE A 195 -0.10 21.39 15.49
CA PHE A 195 0.50 22.57 14.91
C PHE A 195 -0.13 23.82 15.51
N GLU A 196 0.44 24.23 16.66
CA GLU A 196 -0.12 25.28 17.52
C GLU A 196 -0.54 26.57 16.78
N PRO A 197 0.21 27.10 15.79
CA PRO A 197 -0.23 28.30 15.07
C PRO A 197 -1.58 28.12 14.35
N MET A 198 -1.80 26.97 13.71
CA MET A 198 -3.07 26.69 13.04
C MET A 198 -4.19 26.35 14.02
N ASP A 199 -3.88 25.56 15.06
CA ASP A 199 -4.84 25.23 16.12
C ASP A 199 -5.36 26.48 16.81
N VAL A 200 -4.50 27.45 17.12
CA VAL A 200 -4.88 28.75 17.70
C VAL A 200 -5.74 29.55 16.71
N MET A 201 -5.34 29.58 15.46
CA MET A 201 -6.07 30.33 14.42
C MET A 201 -7.49 29.78 14.21
N ILE A 202 -7.66 28.45 14.20
CA ILE A 202 -8.95 27.79 14.07
C ILE A 202 -9.80 28.03 15.34
N ARG A 203 -9.22 27.83 16.52
CA ARG A 203 -9.90 28.00 17.80
C ARG A 203 -10.35 29.44 18.03
N ASP A 204 -9.51 30.40 17.71
CA ASP A 204 -9.77 31.82 17.96
C ASP A 204 -10.51 32.50 16.81
N ASN A 205 -10.95 31.75 15.80
CA ASN A 205 -11.65 32.25 14.61
C ASN A 205 -10.92 33.40 13.89
N ARG A 206 -9.60 33.34 13.80
CA ARG A 206 -8.77 34.40 13.19
C ARG A 206 -8.77 34.39 11.67
N TRP A 207 -9.58 33.52 11.05
CA TRP A 207 -9.72 33.43 9.61
C TRP A 207 -10.82 34.36 9.08
N ILE A 208 -10.79 34.69 7.78
CA ILE A 208 -11.77 35.55 7.13
C ILE A 208 -13.22 35.02 7.30
N CYS A 209 -13.35 33.68 7.32
CA CYS A 209 -14.61 33.01 7.63
C CYS A 209 -14.36 31.94 8.71
N PRO A 210 -15.33 31.69 9.59
CA PRO A 210 -15.20 30.67 10.63
C PRO A 210 -14.91 29.29 10.03
N ILE A 211 -13.97 28.57 10.64
CA ILE A 211 -13.68 27.17 10.34
C ILE A 211 -14.30 26.33 11.46
N LYS A 212 -15.24 25.45 11.13
CA LYS A 212 -15.98 24.63 12.09
C LYS A 212 -15.63 23.15 11.88
N PRO A 213 -14.83 22.55 12.74
CA PRO A 213 -14.66 21.10 12.77
C PRO A 213 -15.97 20.44 13.22
N MET A 214 -16.42 19.45 12.47
CA MET A 214 -17.62 18.64 12.79
C MET A 214 -17.37 17.17 12.48
N HIS A 215 -17.95 16.28 13.27
CA HIS A 215 -17.88 14.84 12.97
C HIS A 215 -18.71 14.52 11.73
N GLN A 216 -18.02 14.47 10.58
CA GLN A 216 -18.63 14.24 9.26
C GLN A 216 -17.58 13.75 8.26
N ASP A 217 -18.04 13.39 7.08
CA ASP A 217 -17.19 12.84 6.04
C ASP A 217 -16.95 13.76 4.82
N LYS A 218 -17.36 15.03 4.94
CA LYS A 218 -17.23 16.03 3.87
C LYS A 218 -16.66 17.33 4.42
N ALA A 219 -15.78 17.95 3.63
CA ALA A 219 -15.37 19.33 3.82
C ALA A 219 -16.08 20.22 2.78
N TYR A 220 -16.64 21.35 3.20
CA TYR A 220 -17.34 22.27 2.31
C TYR A 220 -17.35 23.70 2.85
N PHE A 221 -17.51 24.64 1.93
CA PHE A 221 -17.82 26.03 2.28
C PHE A 221 -19.31 26.29 2.17
N SER A 222 -19.91 26.79 3.25
CA SER A 222 -21.31 27.20 3.29
C SER A 222 -21.44 28.66 2.89
N ILE A 223 -21.89 28.94 1.69
CA ILE A 223 -22.11 30.29 1.16
C ILE A 223 -23.13 31.03 2.04
N THR A 224 -24.20 30.36 2.46
CA THR A 224 -25.30 30.94 3.24
C THR A 224 -24.84 31.38 4.63
N LYS A 225 -23.98 30.60 5.29
CA LYS A 225 -23.46 30.87 6.62
C LYS A 225 -22.12 31.56 6.64
N ASN A 226 -21.46 31.67 5.46
CA ASN A 226 -20.11 32.18 5.31
C ASN A 226 -19.11 31.45 6.24
N GLU A 227 -19.16 30.13 6.28
CA GLU A 227 -18.31 29.29 7.13
C GLU A 227 -17.72 28.11 6.36
N ILE A 228 -16.53 27.70 6.74
CA ILE A 228 -15.89 26.46 6.27
C ILE A 228 -16.21 25.38 7.30
N VAL A 229 -16.74 24.25 6.83
CA VAL A 229 -16.97 23.07 7.66
C VAL A 229 -15.99 21.99 7.23
N VAL A 230 -15.24 21.46 8.20
CA VAL A 230 -14.23 20.42 7.98
C VAL A 230 -14.50 19.24 8.92
N PRO A 231 -14.09 18.02 8.57
CA PRO A 231 -14.10 16.90 9.50
C PRO A 231 -13.24 17.19 10.74
N GLU A 232 -13.61 16.59 11.87
CA GLU A 232 -12.85 16.73 13.11
C GLU A 232 -11.43 16.18 12.96
N LYS A 233 -10.45 16.81 13.62
CA LYS A 233 -9.05 16.39 13.61
C LYS A 233 -8.87 14.92 13.96
N ALA A 234 -9.72 14.38 14.82
CA ALA A 234 -9.76 12.97 15.20
C ALA A 234 -10.02 12.00 14.05
N GLN A 235 -10.60 12.47 12.95
CA GLN A 235 -10.93 11.65 11.79
C GLN A 235 -9.78 11.52 10.79
N PHE A 236 -8.71 12.30 10.97
CA PHE A 236 -7.55 12.27 10.09
C PHE A 236 -6.48 11.31 10.60
N LYS A 237 -5.74 10.71 9.68
CA LYS A 237 -4.69 9.74 9.98
C LYS A 237 -3.52 10.37 10.73
N ASP A 238 -3.16 11.58 10.34
CA ASP A 238 -2.03 12.36 10.87
C ASP A 238 -2.31 13.86 10.75
N GLY A 239 -1.46 14.66 11.37
CA GLY A 239 -1.60 16.11 11.35
C GLY A 239 -1.40 16.72 9.96
N GLU A 240 -0.52 16.15 9.14
CA GLU A 240 -0.25 16.62 7.78
C GLU A 240 -1.51 16.50 6.89
N SER A 241 -2.30 15.44 7.08
CA SER A 241 -3.55 15.25 6.35
C SER A 241 -4.68 16.17 6.83
N TYR A 242 -4.57 16.74 8.05
CA TYR A 242 -5.55 17.64 8.63
C TYR A 242 -5.28 19.12 8.26
N TYR A 243 -4.03 19.59 8.34
CA TYR A 243 -3.61 20.96 8.06
C TYR A 243 -3.29 21.18 6.58
#